data_078c9dec2168f3aafa2cbce1e8abd509
#
_entry.id   078c9dec2168f3aafa2cbce1e8abd509
#
_cell.length_a   1.000
_cell.length_b   1.000
_cell.length_c   1.000
_cell.angle_alpha   90.00
_cell.angle_beta   90.00
_cell.angle_gamma   90.00
#
_symmetry.space_group_name_H-M   'P 1'
#
loop_
_entity.id
_entity.type
_entity.pdbx_description
1 polymer ?
#
loop_
_entity_poly.entity_id
_entity_poly.type
_entity_poly.pdbx_seq_one_letter_code
_entity_poly.pdbx_strand_id
1 'polypeptide(L)'
;MKWLRRNALRLVILAAAAACAFPWADYLPMGTKVPPAWVKAVLPRLSPLLNLFGALAAREWVGWTLLLGVPLLVLSFFRGRVFCWKFCPMGFLAETAGLLNPRGRKIIRRVPRLNKALALVIVVTAACGYPLAIWLDPLCIFNGFFAAWRTPLAVTAGVTGIGFVAILLLSVLMPNVWCHRLCPLGGLQEALMEAGRKLLSRGADEDAPKVMGGSMTRRAVLAAAAATAGVAAGRTMGANAARAIRPPGADLTRFNALCARCGNCMAACTYKLIVPDFGETGVDGLFTPVLHLRSRRVATDPDFDSYCFHDCVKCTEVCPTGALRPLTLDQKHAMPIGIAVIDRSKCLAWAKNEYCAVCDEYCPYKAVKLERKGDVSYPIIDAALCRGCGSCEAGCPADPIAVVVRPLKVEEMKR
;
A
#
# COMPACT_ATOMS: atom_id res chain seq x y z
N MET A 1 23.88 -29.76 8.79
CA MET A 1 22.59 -30.49 8.80
C MET A 1 21.66 -30.12 9.95
N LYS A 2 22.12 -30.01 11.23
CA LYS A 2 21.25 -29.66 12.40
C LYS A 2 20.55 -28.30 12.28
N TRP A 3 21.22 -27.26 11.79
CA TRP A 3 20.63 -25.92 11.58
C TRP A 3 19.50 -25.95 10.51
N LEU A 4 19.75 -26.64 9.40
CA LEU A 4 18.79 -26.77 8.30
C LEU A 4 17.50 -27.50 8.75
N ARG A 5 17.61 -28.60 9.47
CA ARG A 5 16.44 -29.31 10.03
C ARG A 5 15.63 -28.44 10.99
N ARG A 6 16.30 -27.64 11.83
CA ARG A 6 15.63 -26.75 12.78
C ARG A 6 14.92 -25.57 12.11
N ASN A 7 15.40 -25.12 10.94
CA ASN A 7 14.84 -23.99 10.21
C ASN A 7 14.11 -24.39 8.92
N ALA A 8 13.95 -25.67 8.63
CA ALA A 8 13.30 -26.12 7.40
C ALA A 8 11.91 -25.52 7.17
N LEU A 9 11.06 -25.53 8.19
CA LEU A 9 9.73 -24.91 8.12
C LEU A 9 9.81 -23.40 7.81
N ARG A 10 10.74 -22.68 8.43
CA ARG A 10 10.92 -21.23 8.25
C ARG A 10 11.43 -20.92 6.84
N LEU A 11 12.29 -21.78 6.27
CA LEU A 11 12.76 -21.67 4.89
C LEU A 11 11.63 -21.91 3.89
N VAL A 12 10.79 -22.93 4.13
CA VAL A 12 9.62 -23.18 3.30
C VAL A 12 8.64 -21.99 3.35
N ILE A 13 8.39 -21.44 4.53
CA ILE A 13 7.54 -20.26 4.68
C ILE A 13 8.14 -19.04 3.97
N LEU A 14 9.45 -18.82 4.08
CA LEU A 14 10.15 -17.74 3.37
C LEU A 14 10.00 -17.88 1.86
N ALA A 15 10.25 -19.09 1.32
CA ALA A 15 10.11 -19.38 -0.11
C ALA A 15 8.67 -19.18 -0.59
N ALA A 16 7.70 -19.69 0.15
CA ALA A 16 6.27 -19.50 -0.15
C ALA A 16 5.87 -18.03 -0.10
N ALA A 17 6.31 -17.28 0.91
CA ALA A 17 6.03 -15.85 1.05
C ALA A 17 6.64 -15.05 -0.11
N ALA A 18 7.88 -15.34 -0.50
CA ALA A 18 8.54 -14.71 -1.64
C ALA A 18 7.81 -15.05 -2.96
N ALA A 19 7.43 -16.31 -3.16
CA ALA A 19 6.68 -16.75 -4.32
C ALA A 19 5.31 -16.07 -4.42
N CYS A 20 4.58 -15.90 -3.32
CA CYS A 20 3.29 -15.20 -3.29
C CYS A 20 3.44 -13.71 -3.64
N ALA A 21 4.50 -13.06 -3.17
CA ALA A 21 4.74 -11.64 -3.38
C ALA A 21 5.29 -11.30 -4.77
N PHE A 22 5.93 -12.27 -5.45
CA PHE A 22 6.65 -12.05 -6.70
C PHE A 22 5.70 -11.78 -7.88
N PRO A 23 6.03 -10.85 -8.80
CA PRO A 23 5.22 -10.50 -9.96
C PRO A 23 5.39 -11.50 -11.13
N TRP A 24 4.95 -12.73 -10.95
CA TRP A 24 5.10 -13.82 -11.94
C TRP A 24 4.60 -13.48 -13.34
N ALA A 25 3.55 -12.65 -13.46
CA ALA A 25 2.97 -12.25 -14.73
C ALA A 25 3.97 -11.61 -15.69
N ASP A 26 5.00 -10.96 -15.15
CA ASP A 26 5.99 -10.24 -15.95
C ASP A 26 7.14 -11.14 -16.45
N TYR A 27 7.26 -12.36 -15.90
CA TYR A 27 8.40 -13.26 -16.16
C TYR A 27 8.01 -14.57 -16.82
N LEU A 28 6.72 -14.90 -16.84
CA LEU A 28 6.24 -16.12 -17.47
C LEU A 28 5.81 -15.84 -18.92
N PRO A 29 6.01 -16.79 -19.85
CA PRO A 29 5.55 -16.66 -21.23
C PRO A 29 4.05 -16.39 -21.32
N MET A 30 3.65 -15.63 -22.34
CA MET A 30 2.23 -15.39 -22.61
C MET A 30 1.47 -16.72 -22.74
N GLY A 31 0.29 -16.81 -22.09
CA GLY A 31 -0.53 -18.01 -22.07
C GLY A 31 -0.27 -18.97 -20.90
N THR A 32 0.76 -18.74 -20.07
CA THR A 32 0.95 -19.54 -18.85
C THR A 32 -0.05 -19.10 -17.76
N LYS A 33 -0.56 -20.08 -16.98
CA LYS A 33 -1.44 -19.81 -15.85
C LYS A 33 -0.67 -19.09 -14.74
N VAL A 34 -0.93 -17.81 -14.57
CA VAL A 34 -0.35 -16.99 -13.51
C VAL A 34 -1.22 -17.13 -12.24
N PRO A 35 -0.62 -17.16 -11.04
CA PRO A 35 -1.40 -17.14 -9.80
C PRO A 35 -2.40 -15.97 -9.79
N PRO A 36 -3.64 -16.21 -9.33
CA PRO A 36 -4.66 -15.16 -9.30
C PRO A 36 -4.21 -13.99 -8.44
N ALA A 37 -4.67 -12.79 -8.75
CA ALA A 37 -4.21 -11.53 -8.13
C ALA A 37 -4.32 -11.54 -6.59
N TRP A 38 -5.36 -12.18 -6.03
CA TRP A 38 -5.58 -12.27 -4.59
C TRP A 38 -4.46 -12.99 -3.83
N VAL A 39 -3.68 -13.88 -4.48
CA VAL A 39 -2.54 -14.57 -3.85
C VAL A 39 -1.50 -13.56 -3.33
N LYS A 40 -1.28 -12.46 -4.05
CA LYS A 40 -0.37 -11.38 -3.64
C LYS A 40 -0.82 -10.68 -2.35
N ALA A 41 -2.12 -10.70 -2.08
CA ALA A 41 -2.68 -10.08 -0.88
C ALA A 41 -2.63 -11.00 0.36
N VAL A 42 -2.38 -12.30 0.20
CA VAL A 42 -2.38 -13.28 1.30
C VAL A 42 -1.35 -12.90 2.36
N LEU A 43 -0.10 -12.64 1.96
CA LEU A 43 0.98 -12.38 2.91
C LEU A 43 0.72 -11.12 3.77
N PRO A 44 0.40 -9.94 3.24
CA PRO A 44 0.04 -8.79 4.05
C PRO A 44 -1.23 -9.03 4.90
N ARG A 45 -2.20 -9.79 4.38
CA ARG A 45 -3.43 -10.14 5.11
C ARG A 45 -3.22 -11.11 6.27
N LEU A 46 -2.07 -11.78 6.36
CA LEU A 46 -1.70 -12.54 7.55
C LEU A 46 -1.28 -11.64 8.72
N SER A 47 -0.97 -10.36 8.48
CA SER A 47 -0.64 -9.44 9.56
C SER A 47 -1.88 -9.05 10.36
N PRO A 48 -1.94 -9.40 11.66
CA PRO A 48 -3.03 -8.94 12.51
C PRO A 48 -3.04 -7.43 12.71
N LEU A 49 -1.87 -6.79 12.60
CA LEU A 49 -1.74 -5.33 12.68
C LEU A 49 -2.51 -4.65 11.54
N LEU A 50 -2.34 -5.14 10.31
CA LEU A 50 -3.01 -4.59 9.12
C LEU A 50 -4.49 -4.87 9.12
N ASN A 51 -4.87 -6.11 9.38
CA ASN A 51 -6.27 -6.52 9.31
C ASN A 51 -7.13 -5.84 10.37
N LEU A 52 -6.70 -5.90 11.64
CA LEU A 52 -7.50 -5.36 12.72
C LEU A 52 -7.53 -3.83 12.70
N PHE A 53 -6.36 -3.19 12.57
CA PHE A 53 -6.30 -1.73 12.65
C PHE A 53 -6.63 -1.06 11.33
N GLY A 54 -6.43 -1.73 10.19
CA GLY A 54 -6.94 -1.30 8.90
C GLY A 54 -8.48 -1.29 8.86
N ALA A 55 -9.12 -2.38 9.30
CA ALA A 55 -10.58 -2.49 9.40
C ALA A 55 -11.17 -1.48 10.40
N LEU A 56 -10.54 -1.31 11.57
CA LEU A 56 -10.94 -0.33 12.57
C LEU A 56 -10.89 1.10 12.01
N ALA A 57 -9.84 1.44 11.28
CA ALA A 57 -9.67 2.77 10.70
C ALA A 57 -10.59 3.01 9.50
N ALA A 58 -10.79 1.99 8.66
CA ALA A 58 -11.71 2.06 7.52
C ALA A 58 -13.18 2.09 7.96
N ARG A 59 -13.48 1.62 9.18
CA ARG A 59 -14.85 1.36 9.68
C ARG A 59 -15.63 0.40 8.79
N GLU A 60 -14.94 -0.43 8.05
CA GLU A 60 -15.48 -1.44 7.16
C GLU A 60 -14.81 -2.78 7.47
N TRP A 61 -15.62 -3.81 7.62
CA TRP A 61 -15.11 -5.16 7.87
C TRP A 61 -14.69 -5.78 6.53
N VAL A 62 -13.41 -5.95 6.32
CA VAL A 62 -12.90 -6.56 5.09
C VAL A 62 -13.00 -8.09 5.20
N GLY A 63 -14.24 -8.59 5.20
CA GLY A 63 -14.60 -9.98 5.01
C GLY A 63 -13.77 -11.04 5.77
N TRP A 64 -13.46 -12.14 5.08
CA TRP A 64 -12.72 -13.31 5.59
C TRP A 64 -11.27 -13.01 6.08
N THR A 65 -10.73 -11.84 5.82
CA THR A 65 -9.36 -11.48 6.21
C THR A 65 -9.18 -11.40 7.74
N LEU A 66 -10.25 -11.07 8.47
CA LEU A 66 -10.27 -11.13 9.94
C LEU A 66 -10.05 -12.54 10.48
N LEU A 67 -10.56 -13.57 9.77
CA LEU A 67 -10.37 -14.96 10.15
C LEU A 67 -8.90 -15.38 10.18
N LEU A 68 -8.04 -14.72 9.42
CA LEU A 68 -6.60 -15.00 9.42
C LEU A 68 -5.86 -14.24 10.54
N GLY A 69 -6.26 -13.01 10.84
CA GLY A 69 -5.59 -12.16 11.84
C GLY A 69 -5.96 -12.51 13.27
N VAL A 70 -7.22 -12.79 13.54
CA VAL A 70 -7.73 -13.08 14.91
C VAL A 70 -7.08 -14.29 15.57
N PRO A 71 -6.93 -15.47 14.92
CA PRO A 71 -6.24 -16.61 15.52
C PRO A 71 -4.80 -16.29 15.94
N LEU A 72 -4.09 -15.46 15.15
CA LEU A 72 -2.73 -15.04 15.47
C LEU A 72 -2.69 -14.11 16.70
N LEU A 73 -3.70 -13.24 16.88
CA LEU A 73 -3.83 -12.42 18.09
C LEU A 73 -4.13 -13.26 19.32
N VAL A 74 -5.07 -14.21 19.20
CA VAL A 74 -5.39 -15.16 20.28
C VAL A 74 -4.16 -15.97 20.66
N LEU A 75 -3.43 -16.51 19.68
CA LEU A 75 -2.18 -17.23 19.93
C LEU A 75 -1.14 -16.33 20.62
N SER A 76 -1.05 -15.06 20.22
CA SER A 76 -0.13 -14.10 20.82
C SER A 76 -0.50 -13.75 22.26
N PHE A 77 -1.78 -13.76 22.59
CA PHE A 77 -2.28 -13.54 23.95
C PHE A 77 -1.79 -14.63 24.92
N PHE A 78 -1.79 -15.90 24.49
CA PHE A 78 -1.35 -17.03 25.33
C PHE A 78 0.18 -17.25 25.27
N ARG A 79 0.80 -17.14 24.09
CA ARG A 79 2.19 -17.57 23.85
C ARG A 79 3.14 -16.46 23.42
N GLY A 80 2.66 -15.22 23.30
CA GLY A 80 3.49 -14.06 22.93
C GLY A 80 3.94 -14.07 21.46
N ARG A 81 5.22 -13.86 21.22
CA ARG A 81 5.80 -13.64 19.88
C ARG A 81 5.95 -14.88 18.99
N VAL A 82 5.00 -15.83 19.07
CA VAL A 82 5.08 -17.09 18.30
C VAL A 82 5.09 -16.83 16.79
N PHE A 83 4.27 -15.89 16.33
CA PHE A 83 4.23 -15.54 14.91
C PHE A 83 5.58 -15.00 14.42
N CYS A 84 6.15 -14.02 15.14
CA CYS A 84 7.45 -13.45 14.76
C CYS A 84 8.57 -14.49 14.72
N TRP A 85 8.53 -15.45 15.64
CA TRP A 85 9.58 -16.45 15.75
C TRP A 85 9.44 -17.62 14.77
N LYS A 86 8.23 -18.07 14.47
CA LYS A 86 8.00 -19.26 13.63
C LYS A 86 7.57 -18.94 12.20
N PHE A 87 6.78 -17.88 12.00
CA PHE A 87 6.06 -17.65 10.74
C PHE A 87 6.49 -16.38 10.00
N CYS A 88 7.07 -15.40 10.68
CA CYS A 88 7.43 -14.14 10.04
C CYS A 88 8.69 -14.30 9.15
N PRO A 89 8.57 -14.13 7.80
CA PRO A 89 9.71 -14.23 6.90
C PRO A 89 10.76 -13.14 7.17
N MET A 90 10.30 -11.92 7.51
CA MET A 90 11.20 -10.81 7.87
C MET A 90 11.96 -11.09 9.17
N GLY A 91 11.30 -11.71 10.17
CA GLY A 91 11.94 -12.10 11.41
C GLY A 91 13.05 -13.13 11.20
N PHE A 92 12.82 -14.10 10.30
CA PHE A 92 13.82 -15.08 9.94
C PHE A 92 15.02 -14.48 9.22
N LEU A 93 14.80 -13.58 8.26
CA LEU A 93 15.87 -12.89 7.54
C LEU A 93 16.69 -11.97 8.45
N ALA A 94 16.02 -11.22 9.33
CA ALA A 94 16.71 -10.37 10.31
C ALA A 94 17.55 -11.17 11.30
N GLU A 95 17.08 -12.35 11.72
CA GLU A 95 17.85 -13.26 12.58
C GLU A 95 19.08 -13.81 11.87
N THR A 96 18.92 -14.30 10.62
CA THR A 96 20.03 -14.84 9.82
C THR A 96 21.04 -13.77 9.45
N ALA A 97 20.60 -12.57 9.06
CA ALA A 97 21.48 -11.42 8.83
C ALA A 97 22.29 -11.06 10.09
N GLY A 98 21.67 -11.13 11.27
CA GLY A 98 22.34 -10.88 12.55
C GLY A 98 23.42 -11.91 12.92
N LEU A 99 23.44 -13.09 12.30
CA LEU A 99 24.52 -14.07 12.51
C LEU A 99 25.86 -13.61 11.91
N LEU A 100 25.81 -12.70 10.93
CA LEU A 100 27.03 -12.15 10.31
C LEU A 100 27.84 -11.26 11.27
N ASN A 101 27.21 -10.66 12.27
CA ASN A 101 27.87 -9.81 13.25
C ASN A 101 27.46 -10.12 14.70
N PRO A 102 27.99 -11.18 15.33
CA PRO A 102 27.61 -11.55 16.69
C PRO A 102 28.03 -10.50 17.74
N ARG A 103 29.02 -9.66 17.42
CA ARG A 103 29.52 -8.61 18.34
C ARG A 103 28.50 -7.46 18.49
N GLY A 104 27.67 -7.21 17.51
CA GLY A 104 26.65 -6.17 17.53
C GLY A 104 25.55 -6.37 18.59
N ARG A 105 25.43 -7.58 19.18
CA ARG A 105 24.45 -7.88 20.25
C ARG A 105 24.61 -7.01 21.51
N LYS A 106 25.80 -6.50 21.79
CA LYS A 106 26.03 -5.61 22.93
C LYS A 106 25.42 -4.22 22.72
N ILE A 107 25.36 -3.75 21.46
CA ILE A 107 24.90 -2.41 21.10
C ILE A 107 23.37 -2.30 21.25
N ILE A 108 22.62 -3.39 21.05
CA ILE A 108 21.16 -3.40 21.14
C ILE A 108 20.62 -2.88 22.50
N ARG A 109 21.38 -3.03 23.57
CA ARG A 109 20.99 -2.55 24.91
C ARG A 109 20.87 -1.02 24.99
N ARG A 110 21.55 -0.28 24.11
CA ARG A 110 21.52 1.18 24.04
C ARG A 110 20.30 1.73 23.28
N VAL A 111 19.67 0.92 22.42
CA VAL A 111 18.49 1.35 21.65
C VAL A 111 17.25 1.28 22.53
N PRO A 112 16.45 2.34 22.64
CA PRO A 112 15.21 2.32 23.40
C PRO A 112 14.20 1.32 22.82
N ARG A 113 13.32 0.79 23.68
CA ARG A 113 12.23 -0.12 23.27
C ARG A 113 11.05 0.72 22.76
N LEU A 114 11.01 0.99 21.46
CA LEU A 114 9.95 1.78 20.83
C LEU A 114 8.80 0.92 20.29
N ASN A 115 8.99 -0.40 20.20
CA ASN A 115 8.03 -1.33 19.59
C ASN A 115 6.62 -1.26 20.18
N LYS A 116 6.50 -1.21 21.53
CA LYS A 116 5.20 -1.08 22.19
C LYS A 116 4.59 0.31 22.03
N ALA A 117 5.42 1.35 22.05
CA ALA A 117 4.97 2.71 21.81
C ALA A 117 4.44 2.87 20.38
N LEU A 118 5.15 2.33 19.39
CA LEU A 118 4.70 2.32 17.99
C LEU A 118 3.39 1.55 17.82
N ALA A 119 3.28 0.37 18.45
CA ALA A 119 2.04 -0.40 18.43
C ALA A 119 0.87 0.39 19.04
N LEU A 120 1.09 1.05 20.20
CA LEU A 120 0.07 1.88 20.84
C LEU A 120 -0.34 3.07 19.94
N VAL A 121 0.64 3.76 19.33
CA VAL A 121 0.37 4.86 18.39
C VAL A 121 -0.53 4.37 17.25
N ILE A 122 -0.21 3.22 16.64
CA ILE A 122 -1.02 2.67 15.54
C ILE A 122 -2.44 2.33 16.03
N VAL A 123 -2.59 1.72 17.21
CA VAL A 123 -3.90 1.36 17.77
C VAL A 123 -4.76 2.59 18.01
N VAL A 124 -4.22 3.59 18.71
CA VAL A 124 -4.94 4.83 19.07
C VAL A 124 -5.31 5.63 17.82
N THR A 125 -4.36 5.78 16.90
CA THR A 125 -4.60 6.53 15.66
C THR A 125 -5.54 5.80 14.70
N ALA A 126 -5.54 4.46 14.69
CA ALA A 126 -6.51 3.66 13.95
C ALA A 126 -7.93 3.84 14.50
N ALA A 127 -8.10 3.89 15.82
CA ALA A 127 -9.39 4.20 16.44
C ALA A 127 -9.92 5.59 16.03
N CYS A 128 -9.02 6.55 15.81
CA CYS A 128 -9.34 7.86 15.24
C CYS A 128 -9.60 7.85 13.72
N GLY A 129 -9.46 6.69 13.05
CA GLY A 129 -9.67 6.53 11.62
C GLY A 129 -8.47 6.92 10.74
N TYR A 130 -7.27 7.10 11.33
CA TYR A 130 -6.05 7.49 10.61
C TYR A 130 -4.82 6.73 11.16
N PRO A 131 -4.60 5.45 10.78
CA PRO A 131 -3.57 4.60 11.35
C PRO A 131 -2.17 5.07 10.95
N LEU A 132 -1.56 5.93 11.77
CA LEU A 132 -0.18 6.37 11.55
C LEU A 132 0.78 5.17 11.64
N ALA A 133 1.80 5.18 10.78
CA ALA A 133 2.87 4.18 10.77
C ALA A 133 2.43 2.72 10.51
N ILE A 134 1.22 2.47 9.99
CA ILE A 134 0.76 1.13 9.59
C ILE A 134 1.69 0.50 8.52
N TRP A 135 2.36 1.34 7.73
CA TRP A 135 3.34 0.94 6.71
C TRP A 135 4.66 0.38 7.29
N LEU A 136 4.90 0.52 8.60
CA LEU A 136 6.01 -0.14 9.29
C LEU A 136 5.75 -1.64 9.56
N ASP A 137 4.63 -2.17 9.09
CA ASP A 137 4.36 -3.60 9.19
C ASP A 137 5.41 -4.42 8.43
N PRO A 138 6.08 -5.41 9.09
CA PRO A 138 7.17 -6.16 8.48
C PRO A 138 6.75 -6.99 7.27
N LEU A 139 5.49 -7.45 7.20
CA LEU A 139 4.99 -8.21 6.07
C LEU A 139 4.74 -7.32 4.86
N CYS A 140 4.29 -6.07 5.09
CA CYS A 140 4.16 -5.08 4.03
C CYS A 140 5.51 -4.66 3.45
N ILE A 141 6.50 -4.44 4.30
CA ILE A 141 7.86 -4.09 3.86
C ILE A 141 8.47 -5.24 3.04
N PHE A 142 8.31 -6.48 3.52
CA PHE A 142 8.74 -7.67 2.78
C PHE A 142 8.04 -7.77 1.40
N ASN A 143 6.73 -7.64 1.39
CA ASN A 143 5.94 -7.72 0.18
C ASN A 143 6.28 -6.60 -0.82
N GLY A 144 6.50 -5.39 -0.33
CA GLY A 144 6.88 -4.23 -1.16
C GLY A 144 8.21 -4.43 -1.89
N PHE A 145 9.18 -5.09 -1.25
CA PHE A 145 10.43 -5.45 -1.90
C PHE A 145 10.22 -6.36 -3.12
N PHE A 146 9.45 -7.44 -2.96
CA PHE A 146 9.17 -8.34 -4.09
C PHE A 146 8.26 -7.74 -5.15
N ALA A 147 7.30 -6.90 -4.75
CA ALA A 147 6.44 -6.18 -5.68
C ALA A 147 7.21 -5.18 -6.57
N ALA A 148 8.40 -4.76 -6.15
CA ALA A 148 9.28 -3.89 -6.92
C ALA A 148 9.95 -4.60 -8.11
N TRP A 149 10.04 -5.92 -8.11
CA TRP A 149 10.70 -6.74 -9.13
C TRP A 149 9.83 -6.97 -10.37
N ARG A 150 9.17 -5.97 -10.85
CA ARG A 150 8.41 -6.04 -12.09
C ARG A 150 9.22 -5.51 -13.27
N THR A 151 8.94 -5.98 -14.48
CA THR A 151 9.60 -5.51 -15.71
C THR A 151 8.77 -4.42 -16.41
N PRO A 152 9.38 -3.33 -16.90
CA PRO A 152 10.76 -2.92 -16.61
C PRO A 152 10.94 -2.61 -15.14
N LEU A 153 12.14 -2.87 -14.62
CA LEU A 153 12.47 -2.57 -13.23
C LEU A 153 12.37 -1.06 -13.04
N ALA A 154 11.21 -0.61 -12.61
CA ALA A 154 11.02 0.80 -12.40
C ALA A 154 11.86 1.21 -11.19
N VAL A 155 12.84 2.10 -11.38
CA VAL A 155 13.63 2.69 -10.28
C VAL A 155 12.71 3.19 -9.18
N THR A 156 11.55 3.70 -9.57
CA THR A 156 10.46 4.11 -8.70
C THR A 156 9.90 2.99 -7.81
N ALA A 157 9.82 1.76 -8.32
CA ALA A 157 9.36 0.62 -7.51
C ALA A 157 10.45 0.12 -6.55
N GLY A 158 11.74 0.32 -6.88
CA GLY A 158 12.86 0.00 -5.98
C GLY A 158 12.78 0.72 -4.64
N VAL A 159 12.20 1.91 -4.62
CA VAL A 159 12.05 2.70 -3.38
C VAL A 159 11.13 2.01 -2.36
N THR A 160 10.11 1.26 -2.81
CA THR A 160 9.27 0.47 -1.89
C THR A 160 10.07 -0.66 -1.23
N GLY A 161 11.16 -1.11 -1.86
CA GLY A 161 12.08 -2.11 -1.33
C GLY A 161 13.16 -1.57 -0.40
N ILE A 162 13.40 -0.25 -0.36
CA ILE A 162 14.47 0.35 0.46
C ILE A 162 14.30 -0.02 1.95
N GLY A 163 13.08 0.02 2.46
CA GLY A 163 12.78 -0.35 3.84
C GLY A 163 13.23 -1.78 4.19
N PHE A 164 13.07 -2.73 3.27
CA PHE A 164 13.52 -4.10 3.43
C PHE A 164 15.05 -4.19 3.55
N VAL A 165 15.76 -3.56 2.60
CA VAL A 165 17.24 -3.53 2.59
C VAL A 165 17.77 -2.83 3.83
N ALA A 166 17.17 -1.70 4.22
CA ALA A 166 17.56 -0.95 5.41
C ALA A 166 17.41 -1.79 6.69
N ILE A 167 16.33 -2.57 6.83
CA ILE A 167 16.13 -3.47 7.97
C ILE A 167 17.17 -4.59 7.99
N LEU A 168 17.52 -5.16 6.83
CA LEU A 168 18.56 -6.19 6.77
C LEU A 168 19.93 -5.63 7.13
N LEU A 169 20.33 -4.48 6.59
CA LEU A 169 21.56 -3.80 6.94
C LEU A 169 21.62 -3.46 8.44
N LEU A 170 20.52 -2.90 8.97
CA LEU A 170 20.38 -2.62 10.38
C LEU A 170 20.51 -3.90 11.24
N SER A 171 19.99 -5.03 10.74
CA SER A 171 20.07 -6.32 11.43
C SER A 171 21.48 -6.92 11.40
N VAL A 172 22.28 -6.64 10.36
CA VAL A 172 23.71 -6.98 10.33
C VAL A 172 24.49 -6.13 11.35
N LEU A 173 24.24 -4.82 11.38
CA LEU A 173 24.93 -3.91 12.31
C LEU A 173 24.55 -4.17 13.78
N MET A 174 23.26 -4.34 14.02
CA MET A 174 22.66 -4.54 15.35
C MET A 174 21.67 -5.71 15.31
N PRO A 175 22.13 -6.95 15.56
CA PRO A 175 21.31 -8.16 15.47
C PRO A 175 19.99 -8.04 16.22
N ASN A 176 18.87 -8.35 15.55
CA ASN A 176 17.51 -8.37 16.11
C ASN A 176 16.97 -7.00 16.61
N VAL A 177 17.65 -5.87 16.34
CA VAL A 177 17.16 -4.55 16.78
C VAL A 177 15.78 -4.24 16.23
N TRP A 178 15.54 -4.53 14.95
CA TRP A 178 14.24 -4.33 14.34
C TRP A 178 13.14 -5.10 15.07
N CYS A 179 13.26 -6.41 15.15
CA CYS A 179 12.22 -7.27 15.73
C CYS A 179 11.96 -7.02 17.22
N HIS A 180 13.01 -6.67 18.00
CA HIS A 180 12.91 -6.52 19.45
C HIS A 180 12.71 -5.09 19.93
N ARG A 181 13.04 -4.07 19.12
CA ARG A 181 13.03 -2.68 19.54
C ARG A 181 12.13 -1.76 18.72
N LEU A 182 11.95 -2.03 17.43
CA LEU A 182 11.29 -1.13 16.50
C LEU A 182 10.00 -1.68 15.92
N CYS A 183 9.90 -3.00 15.67
CA CYS A 183 8.77 -3.61 14.98
C CYS A 183 7.46 -3.47 15.76
N PRO A 184 6.43 -2.77 15.23
CA PRO A 184 5.17 -2.57 15.91
C PRO A 184 4.37 -3.87 16.09
N LEU A 185 4.44 -4.80 15.12
CA LEU A 185 3.81 -6.11 15.22
C LEU A 185 4.37 -6.92 16.40
N GLY A 186 5.70 -6.90 16.58
CA GLY A 186 6.35 -7.52 17.73
C GLY A 186 5.96 -6.86 19.05
N GLY A 187 5.80 -5.53 19.05
CA GLY A 187 5.32 -4.76 20.20
C GLY A 187 3.89 -5.09 20.60
N LEU A 188 3.00 -5.23 19.62
CA LEU A 188 1.61 -5.65 19.83
C LEU A 188 1.52 -7.03 20.47
N GLN A 189 2.27 -8.01 19.94
CA GLN A 189 2.29 -9.37 20.48
C GLN A 189 2.82 -9.43 21.93
N GLU A 190 3.84 -8.61 22.26
CA GLU A 190 4.31 -8.49 23.66
C GLU A 190 3.25 -7.87 24.58
N ALA A 191 2.59 -6.82 24.13
CA ALA A 191 1.56 -6.15 24.90
C ALA A 191 0.37 -7.08 25.18
N LEU A 192 -0.05 -7.86 24.18
CA LEU A 192 -1.11 -8.86 24.33
C LEU A 192 -0.72 -9.97 25.31
N MET A 193 0.50 -10.49 25.24
CA MET A 193 1.01 -11.49 26.17
C MET A 193 1.04 -10.97 27.61
N GLU A 194 1.46 -9.73 27.82
CA GLU A 194 1.44 -9.11 29.15
C GLU A 194 0.04 -8.93 29.70
N ALA A 195 -0.91 -8.53 28.83
CA ALA A 195 -2.33 -8.45 29.19
C ALA A 195 -2.88 -9.84 29.57
N GLY A 196 -2.58 -10.87 28.75
CA GLY A 196 -2.99 -12.25 29.01
C GLY A 196 -2.47 -12.78 30.35
N ARG A 197 -1.19 -12.56 30.64
CA ARG A 197 -0.61 -12.95 31.93
C ARG A 197 -1.28 -12.25 33.10
N LYS A 198 -1.51 -10.95 33.03
CA LYS A 198 -2.19 -10.19 34.09
C LYS A 198 -3.63 -10.65 34.32
N LEU A 199 -4.33 -11.06 33.28
CA LEU A 199 -5.71 -11.56 33.38
C LEU A 199 -5.78 -12.97 33.94
N LEU A 200 -4.86 -13.84 33.49
CA LEU A 200 -4.81 -15.25 33.88
C LEU A 200 -4.14 -15.46 35.25
N SER A 201 -3.19 -14.62 35.65
CA SER A 201 -2.50 -14.72 36.95
C SER A 201 -3.24 -14.05 38.12
N ARG A 202 -4.42 -13.51 37.94
CA ARG A 202 -5.25 -12.97 39.03
C ARG A 202 -5.64 -13.99 40.08
N GLY A 203 -5.26 -15.27 39.91
CA GLY A 203 -5.51 -16.35 40.84
C GLY A 203 -4.30 -17.17 41.31
N ALA A 204 -3.06 -16.81 40.95
CA ALA A 204 -1.87 -17.57 41.31
C ALA A 204 -0.67 -16.69 41.61
N ASP A 205 -0.17 -16.82 42.80
CA ASP A 205 1.08 -16.45 43.46
C ASP A 205 1.94 -15.25 42.93
N GLU A 206 2.31 -14.39 43.92
CA GLU A 206 3.20 -13.24 43.83
C GLU A 206 4.67 -13.59 43.50
N ASP A 207 5.04 -14.86 43.43
CA ASP A 207 6.43 -15.33 43.28
C ASP A 207 6.87 -15.67 41.83
N ALA A 208 6.07 -15.34 40.82
CA ALA A 208 6.50 -15.54 39.45
C ALA A 208 7.65 -14.57 39.07
N PRO A 209 8.75 -15.08 38.44
CA PRO A 209 9.90 -14.25 38.11
C PRO A 209 9.45 -13.04 37.30
N LYS A 210 9.75 -11.84 37.80
CA LYS A 210 9.51 -10.55 37.13
C LYS A 210 10.21 -10.57 35.77
N VAL A 211 9.57 -11.14 34.75
CA VAL A 211 9.98 -10.95 33.37
C VAL A 211 9.96 -9.44 33.13
N MET A 212 11.10 -8.85 32.78
CA MET A 212 11.34 -7.44 32.54
C MET A 212 10.34 -6.85 31.52
N GLY A 213 9.07 -6.81 31.89
CA GLY A 213 8.02 -6.08 31.23
C GLY A 213 8.17 -4.62 31.62
N GLY A 214 8.89 -3.85 30.83
CA GLY A 214 8.92 -2.39 31.02
C GLY A 214 7.51 -1.86 30.97
N SER A 215 6.97 -1.35 32.10
CA SER A 215 5.71 -0.63 32.14
C SER A 215 5.68 0.40 31.02
N MET A 216 4.51 0.58 30.41
CA MET A 216 4.30 1.65 29.42
C MET A 216 4.74 2.97 30.06
N THR A 217 5.86 3.51 29.58
CA THR A 217 6.45 4.72 30.17
C THR A 217 5.52 5.90 29.87
N ARG A 218 5.46 6.91 30.79
CA ARG A 218 4.76 8.20 30.53
C ARG A 218 5.09 8.76 29.15
N ARG A 219 6.32 8.54 28.66
CA ARG A 219 6.77 8.93 27.31
C ARG A 219 6.00 8.24 26.19
N ALA A 220 5.62 6.97 26.32
CA ALA A 220 4.84 6.26 25.31
C ALA A 220 3.39 6.81 25.24
N VAL A 221 2.81 7.15 26.39
CA VAL A 221 1.49 7.78 26.46
C VAL A 221 1.52 9.18 25.88
N LEU A 222 2.54 9.97 26.18
CA LEU A 222 2.74 11.30 25.60
C LEU A 222 2.96 11.24 24.08
N ALA A 223 3.73 10.27 23.60
CA ALA A 223 3.93 10.07 22.16
C ALA A 223 2.62 9.66 21.45
N ALA A 224 1.78 8.84 22.09
CA ALA A 224 0.46 8.49 21.54
C ALA A 224 -0.48 9.70 21.54
N ALA A 225 -0.47 10.54 22.58
CA ALA A 225 -1.25 11.76 22.64
C ALA A 225 -0.80 12.80 21.60
N ALA A 226 0.52 13.01 21.44
CA ALA A 226 1.09 13.86 20.40
C ALA A 226 0.76 13.35 18.98
N ALA A 227 0.80 12.04 18.76
CA ALA A 227 0.40 11.43 17.50
C ALA A 227 -1.10 11.63 17.22
N THR A 228 -1.95 11.58 18.25
CA THR A 228 -3.41 11.84 18.11
C THR A 228 -3.68 13.30 17.75
N ALA A 229 -2.94 14.24 18.35
CA ALA A 229 -2.99 15.65 17.97
C ALA A 229 -2.50 15.87 16.53
N GLY A 230 -1.43 15.16 16.11
CA GLY A 230 -0.93 15.13 14.74
C GLY A 230 -1.94 14.59 13.73
N VAL A 231 -2.78 13.61 14.12
CA VAL A 231 -3.90 13.13 13.30
C VAL A 231 -4.95 14.19 13.07
N ALA A 232 -5.28 14.96 14.12
CA ALA A 232 -6.25 16.06 13.99
C ALA A 232 -5.74 17.13 12.99
N ALA A 233 -4.45 17.47 13.07
CA ALA A 233 -3.79 18.36 12.12
C ALA A 233 -3.68 17.72 10.70
N GLY A 234 -3.40 16.42 10.61
CA GLY A 234 -3.30 15.69 9.33
C GLY A 234 -4.63 15.55 8.58
N ARG A 235 -5.77 15.56 9.29
CA ARG A 235 -7.10 15.62 8.65
C ARG A 235 -7.31 16.90 7.85
N THR A 236 -6.75 18.02 8.31
CA THR A 236 -6.75 19.28 7.54
C THR A 236 -5.80 19.22 6.34
N MET A 237 -4.79 18.36 6.38
CA MET A 237 -3.84 18.08 5.28
C MET A 237 -4.32 17.02 4.29
N GLY A 238 -5.39 16.28 4.60
CA GLY A 238 -5.96 15.21 3.74
C GLY A 238 -6.42 15.68 2.35
N ALA A 239 -6.58 17.01 2.17
CA ALA A 239 -6.80 17.62 0.85
C ALA A 239 -5.65 17.37 -0.16
N ASN A 240 -4.47 16.94 0.31
CA ASN A 240 -3.32 16.70 -0.55
C ASN A 240 -3.44 15.42 -1.38
N ALA A 241 -4.20 14.41 -0.93
CA ALA A 241 -4.41 13.19 -1.69
C ALA A 241 -5.13 13.44 -3.04
N ALA A 242 -5.93 14.50 -3.13
CA ALA A 242 -6.62 14.92 -4.34
C ALA A 242 -5.71 15.62 -5.38
N ARG A 243 -4.43 15.83 -5.08
CA ARG A 243 -3.48 16.44 -6.03
C ARG A 243 -2.98 15.50 -7.11
N ALA A 244 -3.09 14.20 -6.92
CA ALA A 244 -2.70 13.18 -7.90
C ALA A 244 -3.87 12.27 -8.24
N ILE A 245 -3.82 11.66 -9.43
CA ILE A 245 -4.81 10.69 -9.86
C ILE A 245 -4.56 9.40 -9.06
N ARG A 246 -5.56 8.94 -8.34
CA ARG A 246 -5.48 7.71 -7.53
C ARG A 246 -6.09 6.52 -8.27
N PRO A 247 -5.62 5.29 -7.98
CA PRO A 247 -6.25 4.09 -8.51
C PRO A 247 -7.75 4.00 -8.16
N PRO A 248 -8.58 3.32 -8.97
CA PRO A 248 -10.00 3.11 -8.67
C PRO A 248 -10.22 2.56 -7.25
N GLY A 249 -11.31 2.94 -6.61
CA GLY A 249 -11.64 2.51 -5.25
C GLY A 249 -10.93 3.27 -4.13
N ALA A 250 -10.09 4.26 -4.46
CA ALA A 250 -9.43 5.09 -3.45
C ALA A 250 -10.40 6.04 -2.75
N ASP A 251 -10.44 6.01 -1.42
CA ASP A 251 -11.10 7.04 -0.62
C ASP A 251 -10.13 8.20 -0.42
N LEU A 252 -10.24 9.24 -1.25
CA LEU A 252 -9.28 10.35 -1.29
C LEU A 252 -9.15 11.09 0.06
N THR A 253 -10.13 10.98 0.96
CA THR A 253 -10.08 11.62 2.28
C THR A 253 -9.19 10.88 3.28
N ARG A 254 -9.04 9.56 3.12
CA ARG A 254 -8.31 8.69 4.06
C ARG A 254 -7.25 7.82 3.39
N PHE A 255 -7.09 7.93 2.09
CA PHE A 255 -6.23 7.06 1.29
C PHE A 255 -4.79 6.99 1.81
N ASN A 256 -4.16 8.15 2.01
CA ASN A 256 -2.76 8.23 2.46
C ASN A 256 -2.54 7.55 3.82
N ALA A 257 -3.56 7.61 4.69
CA ALA A 257 -3.51 6.99 6.00
C ALA A 257 -3.68 5.47 5.97
N LEU A 258 -4.64 5.00 5.19
CA LEU A 258 -4.97 3.58 5.08
C LEU A 258 -3.94 2.81 4.26
N CYS A 259 -3.20 3.49 3.39
CA CYS A 259 -2.24 2.85 2.51
C CYS A 259 -1.03 2.29 3.26
N ALA A 260 -0.89 0.97 3.29
CA ALA A 260 0.26 0.28 3.89
C ALA A 260 1.53 0.28 3.02
N ARG A 261 1.51 0.92 1.85
CA ARG A 261 2.63 1.00 0.90
C ARG A 261 3.22 -0.36 0.51
N CYS A 262 2.41 -1.41 0.52
CA CYS A 262 2.82 -2.79 0.27
C CYS A 262 3.12 -3.13 -1.19
N GLY A 263 2.84 -2.23 -2.14
CA GLY A 263 3.13 -2.41 -3.56
C GLY A 263 2.21 -3.37 -4.33
N ASN A 264 1.25 -4.03 -3.68
CA ASN A 264 0.39 -5.04 -4.33
C ASN A 264 -0.38 -4.50 -5.54
N CYS A 265 -0.99 -3.31 -5.42
CA CYS A 265 -1.73 -2.68 -6.51
C CYS A 265 -0.82 -2.33 -7.70
N MET A 266 0.43 -1.94 -7.43
CA MET A 266 1.45 -1.71 -8.45
C MET A 266 1.79 -3.02 -9.17
N ALA A 267 2.04 -4.10 -8.42
CA ALA A 267 2.36 -5.42 -8.97
C ALA A 267 1.16 -6.09 -9.68
N ALA A 268 -0.08 -5.72 -9.33
CA ALA A 268 -1.28 -6.26 -9.96
C ALA A 268 -1.72 -5.48 -11.21
N CYS A 269 -1.20 -4.27 -11.42
CA CYS A 269 -1.56 -3.44 -12.57
C CYS A 269 -0.95 -4.01 -13.85
N THR A 270 -1.77 -4.59 -14.72
CA THR A 270 -1.36 -5.18 -16.00
C THR A 270 -0.71 -4.12 -16.91
N TYR A 271 -1.24 -2.91 -16.89
CA TYR A 271 -0.76 -1.79 -17.73
C TYR A 271 0.33 -0.94 -17.07
N LYS A 272 0.84 -1.36 -15.90
CA LYS A 272 1.96 -0.73 -15.18
C LYS A 272 1.81 0.78 -14.92
N LEU A 273 0.56 1.26 -14.86
CA LEU A 273 0.23 2.68 -14.65
C LEU A 273 0.44 3.15 -13.22
N ILE A 274 0.36 2.21 -12.27
CA ILE A 274 0.43 2.55 -10.85
C ILE A 274 1.90 2.60 -10.44
N VAL A 275 2.31 3.76 -9.96
CA VAL A 275 3.66 4.04 -9.47
C VAL A 275 3.61 4.64 -8.07
N PRO A 276 4.72 4.57 -7.29
CA PRO A 276 4.77 5.26 -6.00
C PRO A 276 4.87 6.78 -6.18
N ASP A 277 4.19 7.52 -5.31
CA ASP A 277 4.27 8.97 -5.21
C ASP A 277 5.63 9.42 -4.65
N PHE A 278 6.28 10.37 -5.28
CA PHE A 278 7.54 10.98 -4.85
C PHE A 278 7.40 12.41 -4.33
N GLY A 279 6.23 12.75 -3.80
CA GLY A 279 5.98 14.05 -3.18
C GLY A 279 4.94 14.90 -3.89
N GLU A 280 4.27 14.39 -4.94
CA GLU A 280 3.18 15.09 -5.63
C GLU A 280 2.03 15.42 -4.65
N THR A 281 1.78 14.53 -3.70
CA THR A 281 0.71 14.69 -2.70
C THR A 281 1.22 15.08 -1.31
N GLY A 282 2.49 15.47 -1.21
CA GLY A 282 3.12 15.86 0.05
C GLY A 282 3.74 14.69 0.82
N VAL A 283 4.28 14.99 2.01
CA VAL A 283 5.05 14.02 2.82
C VAL A 283 4.20 12.83 3.29
N ASP A 284 2.94 13.06 3.61
CA ASP A 284 1.99 12.04 4.05
C ASP A 284 1.62 11.06 2.92
N GLY A 285 1.66 11.54 1.67
CA GLY A 285 1.43 10.74 0.48
C GLY A 285 2.65 10.00 -0.05
N LEU A 286 3.83 10.23 0.50
CA LEU A 286 5.08 9.64 0.00
C LEU A 286 4.98 8.11 -0.10
N PHE A 287 5.35 7.57 -1.26
CA PHE A 287 5.29 6.15 -1.63
C PHE A 287 3.88 5.54 -1.69
N THR A 288 2.82 6.33 -1.61
CA THR A 288 1.48 5.85 -1.89
C THR A 288 1.24 5.72 -3.39
N PRO A 289 0.39 4.79 -3.87
CA PRO A 289 0.19 4.58 -5.30
C PRO A 289 -0.53 5.75 -5.96
N VAL A 290 0.01 6.22 -7.09
CA VAL A 290 -0.58 7.18 -8.00
C VAL A 290 -0.67 6.60 -9.40
N LEU A 291 -1.61 7.09 -10.21
CA LEU A 291 -1.72 6.73 -11.62
C LEU A 291 -0.95 7.74 -12.47
N HIS A 292 0.03 7.25 -13.21
CA HIS A 292 0.68 8.01 -14.27
C HIS A 292 0.11 7.58 -15.62
N LEU A 293 -0.63 8.47 -16.26
CA LEU A 293 -1.12 8.33 -17.62
C LEU A 293 -0.06 8.81 -18.62
N ARG A 294 -0.27 8.62 -19.91
CA ARG A 294 0.74 8.83 -20.96
C ARG A 294 1.45 10.19 -20.92
N SER A 295 0.72 11.27 -20.67
CA SER A 295 1.28 12.63 -20.67
C SER A 295 2.37 12.87 -19.62
N ARG A 296 2.39 12.03 -18.57
CA ARG A 296 3.34 12.12 -17.45
C ARG A 296 4.45 11.07 -17.50
N ARG A 297 4.46 10.21 -18.51
CA ARG A 297 5.51 9.22 -18.72
C ARG A 297 6.51 9.70 -19.77
N VAL A 298 7.77 9.55 -19.46
CA VAL A 298 8.80 9.44 -20.49
C VAL A 298 8.50 8.13 -21.23
N ALA A 299 8.17 8.22 -22.51
CA ALA A 299 7.80 7.08 -23.35
C ALA A 299 9.01 6.15 -23.48
N THR A 300 9.09 5.14 -22.60
CA THR A 300 10.15 4.12 -22.64
C THR A 300 9.67 2.85 -23.35
N ASP A 301 8.35 2.75 -23.64
CA ASP A 301 7.78 1.58 -24.29
C ASP A 301 6.57 2.00 -25.15
N PRO A 302 6.73 2.06 -26.49
CA PRO A 302 5.67 2.50 -27.41
C PRO A 302 4.47 1.52 -27.49
N ASP A 303 4.66 0.26 -27.08
CA ASP A 303 3.64 -0.79 -27.22
C ASP A 303 2.69 -0.89 -25.99
N PHE A 304 2.83 -0.01 -24.99
CA PHE A 304 2.02 -0.04 -23.79
C PHE A 304 0.87 0.95 -23.83
N ASP A 305 -0.37 0.44 -23.79
CA ASP A 305 -1.59 1.21 -23.50
C ASP A 305 -1.43 1.95 -22.17
N SER A 306 -1.34 3.27 -22.24
CA SER A 306 -1.03 4.10 -21.05
C SER A 306 -2.31 4.66 -20.40
N TYR A 307 -3.37 3.87 -20.32
CA TYR A 307 -4.64 4.27 -19.71
C TYR A 307 -5.24 3.19 -18.81
N CYS A 308 -6.11 3.58 -17.88
CA CYS A 308 -6.77 2.65 -16.98
C CYS A 308 -7.92 1.93 -17.70
N PHE A 309 -7.69 0.66 -18.04
CA PHE A 309 -8.64 -0.14 -18.82
C PHE A 309 -9.99 -0.26 -18.13
N HIS A 310 -11.08 -0.09 -18.85
CA HIS A 310 -12.44 -0.05 -18.30
C HIS A 310 -12.85 -1.38 -17.63
N ASP A 311 -12.44 -2.52 -18.19
CA ASP A 311 -12.79 -3.87 -17.71
C ASP A 311 -11.82 -4.45 -16.67
N CYS A 312 -11.04 -3.60 -15.98
CA CYS A 312 -10.03 -4.07 -15.03
C CYS A 312 -10.22 -3.47 -13.64
N VAL A 313 -10.36 -4.32 -12.62
CA VAL A 313 -10.44 -3.94 -11.19
C VAL A 313 -9.35 -4.58 -10.33
N LYS A 314 -8.35 -5.23 -10.94
CA LYS A 314 -7.33 -6.05 -10.25
C LYS A 314 -6.62 -5.33 -9.10
N CYS A 315 -6.35 -4.03 -9.20
CA CYS A 315 -5.70 -3.26 -8.14
C CYS A 315 -6.54 -3.16 -6.87
N THR A 316 -7.87 -3.20 -6.98
CA THR A 316 -8.79 -3.11 -5.84
C THR A 316 -8.91 -4.43 -5.08
N GLU A 317 -8.78 -5.57 -5.77
CA GLU A 317 -8.89 -6.91 -5.20
C GLU A 317 -7.71 -7.27 -4.29
N VAL A 318 -6.52 -6.69 -4.56
CA VAL A 318 -5.28 -7.03 -3.88
C VAL A 318 -4.96 -6.12 -2.69
N CYS A 319 -5.77 -5.09 -2.42
CA CYS A 319 -5.51 -4.17 -1.31
C CYS A 319 -5.78 -4.85 0.03
N PRO A 320 -4.79 -4.97 0.93
CA PRO A 320 -4.97 -5.65 2.21
C PRO A 320 -5.65 -4.77 3.28
N THR A 321 -5.57 -3.44 3.16
CA THR A 321 -6.05 -2.49 4.18
C THR A 321 -7.37 -1.83 3.84
N GLY A 322 -7.92 -2.11 2.63
CA GLY A 322 -9.11 -1.41 2.15
C GLY A 322 -8.88 0.05 1.72
N ALA A 323 -7.61 0.50 1.63
CA ALA A 323 -7.30 1.82 1.05
C ALA A 323 -7.83 1.95 -0.39
N LEU A 324 -7.79 0.84 -1.15
CA LEU A 324 -8.57 0.66 -2.37
C LEU A 324 -9.72 -0.30 -2.03
N ARG A 325 -10.94 0.19 -2.10
CA ARG A 325 -12.14 -0.64 -1.87
C ARG A 325 -12.30 -1.63 -3.01
N PRO A 326 -12.61 -2.90 -2.74
CA PRO A 326 -12.97 -3.84 -3.80
C PRO A 326 -14.15 -3.32 -4.60
N LEU A 327 -14.01 -3.29 -5.91
CA LEU A 327 -15.05 -2.79 -6.84
C LEU A 327 -15.50 -3.90 -7.78
N THR A 328 -16.78 -3.92 -8.09
CA THR A 328 -17.31 -4.57 -9.30
C THR A 328 -17.02 -3.71 -10.53
N LEU A 329 -17.13 -4.27 -11.73
CA LEU A 329 -16.96 -3.50 -12.97
C LEU A 329 -18.00 -2.37 -13.06
N ASP A 330 -19.26 -2.64 -12.70
CA ASP A 330 -20.32 -1.63 -12.69
C ASP A 330 -20.02 -0.46 -11.75
N GLN A 331 -19.51 -0.77 -10.54
CA GLN A 331 -19.09 0.25 -9.58
C GLN A 331 -17.93 1.08 -10.12
N LYS A 332 -16.97 0.44 -10.80
CA LYS A 332 -15.87 1.16 -11.44
C LYS A 332 -16.37 2.06 -12.56
N HIS A 333 -17.30 1.59 -13.39
CA HIS A 333 -17.90 2.38 -14.46
C HIS A 333 -18.71 3.58 -13.93
N ALA A 334 -19.21 3.50 -12.71
CA ALA A 334 -19.90 4.61 -12.07
C ALA A 334 -18.95 5.61 -11.39
N MET A 335 -17.71 5.19 -11.04
CA MET A 335 -16.79 5.98 -10.21
C MET A 335 -15.75 6.73 -11.06
N PRO A 336 -15.71 8.07 -11.05
CA PRO A 336 -14.65 8.81 -11.69
C PRO A 336 -13.36 8.75 -10.85
N ILE A 337 -12.19 8.62 -11.52
CA ILE A 337 -10.86 8.71 -10.91
C ILE A 337 -10.15 10.01 -11.26
N GLY A 338 -10.63 10.74 -12.24
CA GLY A 338 -10.16 12.01 -12.73
C GLY A 338 -11.13 12.58 -13.74
N ILE A 339 -10.83 13.74 -14.30
CA ILE A 339 -11.60 14.36 -15.39
C ILE A 339 -10.64 14.78 -16.48
N ALA A 340 -10.92 14.36 -17.72
CA ALA A 340 -10.18 14.82 -18.87
C ALA A 340 -10.51 16.28 -19.18
N VAL A 341 -9.49 17.05 -19.58
CA VAL A 341 -9.61 18.45 -19.96
C VAL A 341 -8.89 18.64 -21.27
N ILE A 342 -9.52 19.34 -22.22
CA ILE A 342 -8.95 19.66 -23.51
C ILE A 342 -8.32 21.05 -23.45
N ASP A 343 -7.04 21.13 -23.74
CA ASP A 343 -6.33 22.39 -24.00
C ASP A 343 -6.62 22.81 -25.45
N ARG A 344 -7.52 23.76 -25.60
CA ARG A 344 -7.97 24.23 -26.91
C ARG A 344 -6.87 24.84 -27.75
N SER A 345 -5.81 25.37 -27.12
CA SER A 345 -4.68 25.96 -27.82
C SER A 345 -3.77 24.93 -28.50
N LYS A 346 -3.87 23.66 -28.08
CA LYS A 346 -3.07 22.53 -28.60
C LYS A 346 -3.88 21.55 -29.43
N CYS A 347 -5.21 21.55 -29.24
CA CYS A 347 -6.09 20.60 -29.91
C CYS A 347 -6.16 20.91 -31.42
N LEU A 348 -5.94 19.90 -32.26
CA LEU A 348 -5.94 20.05 -33.73
C LEU A 348 -7.27 20.64 -34.24
N ALA A 349 -8.41 20.18 -33.71
CA ALA A 349 -9.70 20.71 -34.07
C ALA A 349 -9.88 22.18 -33.63
N TRP A 350 -9.54 22.53 -32.40
CA TRP A 350 -9.74 23.86 -31.86
C TRP A 350 -8.70 24.88 -32.31
N ALA A 351 -7.42 24.50 -32.42
CA ALA A 351 -6.35 25.42 -32.74
C ALA A 351 -6.12 25.59 -34.26
N LYS A 352 -6.28 24.48 -35.03
CA LYS A 352 -5.94 24.45 -36.44
C LYS A 352 -7.14 24.28 -37.37
N ASN A 353 -8.34 24.09 -36.79
CA ASN A 353 -9.57 23.76 -37.57
C ASN A 353 -9.41 22.47 -38.42
N GLU A 354 -8.58 21.53 -37.96
CA GLU A 354 -8.39 20.23 -38.59
C GLU A 354 -9.41 19.22 -38.06
N TYR A 355 -9.95 18.35 -38.93
CA TYR A 355 -10.81 17.27 -38.46
C TYR A 355 -10.04 16.31 -37.56
N CYS A 356 -10.49 16.15 -36.30
CA CYS A 356 -9.94 15.18 -35.34
C CYS A 356 -11.04 14.74 -34.39
N ALA A 357 -11.34 13.42 -34.36
CA ALA A 357 -12.34 12.78 -33.51
C ALA A 357 -11.76 11.71 -32.59
N VAL A 358 -10.42 11.56 -32.54
CA VAL A 358 -9.71 10.46 -31.84
C VAL A 358 -10.12 10.34 -30.37
N CYS A 359 -10.29 11.45 -29.65
CA CYS A 359 -10.69 11.41 -28.25
C CYS A 359 -12.12 10.85 -28.03
N ASP A 360 -13.03 10.99 -29.02
CA ASP A 360 -14.36 10.37 -28.99
C ASP A 360 -14.27 8.88 -29.33
N GLU A 361 -13.52 8.53 -30.37
CA GLU A 361 -13.34 7.13 -30.81
C GLU A 361 -12.75 6.26 -29.70
N TYR A 362 -11.75 6.78 -28.98
CA TYR A 362 -11.06 6.09 -27.87
C TYR A 362 -11.85 6.10 -26.56
N CYS A 363 -12.92 6.88 -26.43
CA CYS A 363 -13.64 7.00 -25.16
C CYS A 363 -14.62 5.83 -24.92
N PRO A 364 -14.31 4.90 -23.98
CA PRO A 364 -15.18 3.75 -23.70
C PRO A 364 -16.48 4.17 -23.00
N TYR A 365 -16.51 5.37 -22.42
CA TYR A 365 -17.67 5.90 -21.66
C TYR A 365 -18.53 6.87 -22.47
N LYS A 366 -18.17 7.11 -23.74
CA LYS A 366 -18.88 8.08 -24.61
C LYS A 366 -19.07 9.46 -23.95
N ALA A 367 -18.03 9.89 -23.24
CA ALA A 367 -18.01 11.16 -22.52
C ALA A 367 -17.57 12.35 -23.40
N VAL A 368 -17.13 12.11 -24.62
CA VAL A 368 -16.78 13.16 -25.58
C VAL A 368 -17.96 13.42 -26.52
N LYS A 369 -18.36 14.67 -26.63
CA LYS A 369 -19.37 15.14 -27.58
C LYS A 369 -18.66 15.96 -28.65
N LEU A 370 -19.03 15.73 -29.90
CA LEU A 370 -18.52 16.48 -31.05
C LEU A 370 -19.56 17.57 -31.45
N GLU A 371 -19.22 18.81 -31.15
CA GLU A 371 -19.99 19.95 -31.65
C GLU A 371 -19.55 20.31 -33.05
N ARG A 372 -20.44 20.14 -34.01
CA ARG A 372 -20.16 20.48 -35.41
C ARG A 372 -20.39 21.98 -35.68
N LYS A 373 -19.37 22.64 -36.20
CA LYS A 373 -19.43 24.03 -36.67
C LYS A 373 -18.85 24.10 -38.08
N GLY A 374 -19.70 24.17 -39.09
CA GLY A 374 -19.32 24.03 -40.48
C GLY A 374 -18.82 22.60 -40.76
N ASP A 375 -17.63 22.47 -41.35
CA ASP A 375 -17.03 21.19 -41.72
C ASP A 375 -16.16 20.58 -40.61
N VAL A 376 -15.94 21.30 -39.50
CA VAL A 376 -15.12 20.85 -38.40
C VAL A 376 -15.96 20.45 -37.19
N SER A 377 -15.59 19.33 -36.55
CA SER A 377 -16.18 18.84 -35.31
C SER A 377 -15.26 19.12 -34.13
N TYR A 378 -15.76 19.87 -33.17
CA TYR A 378 -15.00 20.29 -31.97
C TYR A 378 -15.34 19.40 -30.79
N PRO A 379 -14.32 18.69 -30.22
CA PRO A 379 -14.56 17.82 -29.10
C PRO A 379 -14.79 18.60 -27.80
N ILE A 380 -15.83 18.19 -27.05
CA ILE A 380 -16.17 18.70 -25.71
C ILE A 380 -16.34 17.53 -24.78
N ILE A 381 -15.76 17.61 -23.58
CA ILE A 381 -15.85 16.55 -22.58
C ILE A 381 -17.03 16.80 -21.66
N ASP A 382 -17.92 15.81 -21.59
CA ASP A 382 -19.01 15.78 -20.61
C ASP A 382 -18.44 15.25 -19.28
N ALA A 383 -18.26 16.14 -18.30
CA ALA A 383 -17.69 15.80 -17.00
C ALA A 383 -18.55 14.81 -16.19
N ALA A 384 -19.88 14.72 -16.48
CA ALA A 384 -20.75 13.77 -15.80
C ALA A 384 -20.53 12.32 -16.27
N LEU A 385 -20.17 12.14 -17.54
CA LEU A 385 -19.90 10.84 -18.13
C LEU A 385 -18.41 10.46 -18.03
N CYS A 386 -17.52 11.43 -17.93
CA CYS A 386 -16.08 11.19 -17.88
C CYS A 386 -15.67 10.44 -16.60
N ARG A 387 -14.91 9.36 -16.76
CA ARG A 387 -14.34 8.57 -15.65
C ARG A 387 -12.84 8.80 -15.44
N GLY A 388 -12.20 9.63 -16.28
CA GLY A 388 -10.79 9.96 -16.14
C GLY A 388 -9.85 8.78 -16.40
N CYS A 389 -10.24 7.84 -17.23
CA CYS A 389 -9.46 6.63 -17.51
C CYS A 389 -8.15 6.90 -18.27
N GLY A 390 -8.04 8.03 -18.98
CA GLY A 390 -6.86 8.43 -19.76
C GLY A 390 -6.80 7.89 -21.18
N SER A 391 -7.82 7.17 -21.68
CA SER A 391 -7.82 6.61 -23.03
C SER A 391 -7.71 7.70 -24.10
N CYS A 392 -8.45 8.80 -23.94
CA CYS A 392 -8.37 9.97 -24.83
C CYS A 392 -7.02 10.68 -24.77
N GLU A 393 -6.35 10.69 -23.60
CA GLU A 393 -5.01 11.24 -23.42
C GLU A 393 -3.95 10.36 -24.09
N ALA A 394 -4.09 9.02 -23.93
CA ALA A 394 -3.20 8.06 -24.58
C ALA A 394 -3.29 8.06 -26.11
N GLY A 395 -4.51 8.23 -26.65
CA GLY A 395 -4.78 8.27 -28.09
C GLY A 395 -4.53 9.63 -28.76
N CYS A 396 -4.33 10.71 -28.00
CA CYS A 396 -4.24 12.06 -28.58
C CYS A 396 -3.04 12.20 -29.52
N PRO A 397 -3.27 12.56 -30.82
CA PRO A 397 -2.19 12.69 -31.81
C PRO A 397 -1.48 14.06 -31.76
N ALA A 398 -2.03 15.02 -31.00
CA ALA A 398 -1.43 16.37 -30.92
C ALA A 398 -0.07 16.34 -30.18
N ASP A 399 0.89 17.13 -30.66
CA ASP A 399 2.16 17.35 -30.02
C ASP A 399 2.37 18.86 -29.82
N PRO A 400 2.44 19.34 -28.56
CA PRO A 400 2.22 18.58 -27.32
C PRO A 400 0.78 18.12 -27.15
N ILE A 401 0.57 17.01 -26.39
CA ILE A 401 -0.74 16.40 -26.12
C ILE A 401 -1.76 17.45 -25.65
N ALA A 402 -2.92 17.45 -26.30
CA ALA A 402 -3.97 18.43 -26.03
C ALA A 402 -4.99 17.99 -24.97
N VAL A 403 -5.14 16.68 -24.73
CA VAL A 403 -6.08 16.15 -23.72
C VAL A 403 -5.28 15.62 -22.54
N VAL A 404 -5.58 16.11 -21.35
CA VAL A 404 -4.90 15.70 -20.11
C VAL A 404 -5.94 15.39 -19.03
N VAL A 405 -5.77 14.26 -18.35
CA VAL A 405 -6.62 13.93 -17.19
C VAL A 405 -6.08 14.65 -15.96
N ARG A 406 -6.93 15.42 -15.31
CA ARG A 406 -6.61 16.05 -14.01
C ARG A 406 -7.22 15.24 -12.86
N PRO A 407 -6.61 15.32 -11.66
CA PRO A 407 -7.21 14.76 -10.45
C PRO A 407 -8.59 15.38 -10.15
N LEU A 408 -9.44 14.61 -9.46
CA LEU A 408 -10.72 15.12 -8.95
C LEU A 408 -10.48 16.13 -7.83
N LYS A 409 -11.24 17.22 -7.83
CA LYS A 409 -11.36 18.09 -6.65
C LYS A 409 -12.30 17.43 -5.64
N VAL A 410 -12.06 17.70 -4.34
CA VAL A 410 -12.89 17.11 -3.26
C VAL A 410 -14.38 17.39 -3.42
N GLU A 411 -14.74 18.54 -4.01
CA GLU A 411 -16.12 18.94 -4.30
C GLU A 411 -16.77 18.09 -5.44
N GLU A 412 -15.98 17.65 -6.41
CA GLU A 412 -16.41 16.85 -7.55
C GLU A 412 -16.68 15.38 -7.19
N MET A 413 -16.21 14.93 -6.03
CA MET A 413 -16.40 13.57 -5.52
C MET A 413 -17.78 13.34 -4.89
N LYS A 414 -18.52 14.39 -4.59
CA LYS A 414 -19.84 14.31 -3.95
C LYS A 414 -20.99 14.20 -4.96
N ARG A 415 -20.67 14.22 -6.24
CA ARG A 415 -21.62 14.02 -7.35
C ARG A 415 -21.59 12.57 -7.80
#